data_360499ff4232567cf4e8f13980a1a711
#
_entry.id   360499ff4232567cf4e8f13980a1a711
#
_cell.length_a   1.000
_cell.length_b   1.000
_cell.length_c   1.000
_cell.angle_alpha   90.00
_cell.angle_beta   90.00
_cell.angle_gamma   90.00
#
_symmetry.space_group_name_H-M   'P 1'
#
loop_
_entity.id
_entity.type
_entity.pdbx_description
1 polymer ?
#
loop_
_entity_poly.entity_id
_entity_poly.type
_entity_poly.pdbx_seq_one_letter_code
_entity_poly.pdbx_strand_id
1 'polypeptide(L)'
;MRMRKKKWAEGWMEEHSDYITNTPADYKGQWKKMLNKDILHVEIGMGKGDYLRQMSKMYPEAAWVGIERDPSAAAVAARKAVEENYDLSNNHMICGNAEFMFDWFEENEIDVIHLNFSDPWPKKHYHKR
;
A
#
# COMPACT_ATOMS: atom_id res chain seq x y z
N MET A 1 8.91 4.11 13.34
CA MET A 1 8.39 5.16 14.22
C MET A 1 6.88 5.23 14.07
N ARG A 2 6.21 5.29 15.21
CA ARG A 2 4.75 5.39 15.18
C ARG A 2 4.33 6.84 14.96
N MET A 3 3.44 7.04 14.00
CA MET A 3 2.88 8.34 13.70
C MET A 3 1.82 8.70 14.74
N ARG A 4 1.70 10.01 15.06
CA ARG A 4 0.64 10.46 15.95
C ARG A 4 -0.72 10.17 15.32
N LYS A 5 -1.66 9.69 16.13
CA LYS A 5 -2.99 9.37 15.66
C LYS A 5 -3.70 10.61 15.10
N LYS A 6 -4.31 10.44 13.95
CA LYS A 6 -5.08 11.50 13.28
C LYS A 6 -6.56 11.20 13.41
N LYS A 7 -7.29 12.13 13.98
CA LYS A 7 -8.72 11.92 14.22
C LYS A 7 -9.54 11.79 12.94
N TRP A 8 -9.10 12.42 11.86
CA TRP A 8 -9.83 12.40 10.59
C TRP A 8 -9.62 11.10 9.80
N ALA A 9 -8.64 10.28 10.18
CA ALA A 9 -8.17 9.17 9.35
C ALA A 9 -9.23 8.12 9.04
N GLU A 10 -9.90 7.61 10.07
CA GLU A 10 -10.88 6.54 9.88
C GLU A 10 -12.03 6.96 8.97
N GLY A 11 -12.63 8.12 9.25
CA GLY A 11 -13.74 8.62 8.44
C GLY A 11 -13.33 8.86 7.00
N TRP A 12 -12.13 9.42 6.81
CA TRP A 12 -11.62 9.68 5.48
C TRP A 12 -11.44 8.38 4.68
N MET A 13 -10.87 7.35 5.32
CA MET A 13 -10.67 6.06 4.66
C MET A 13 -11.99 5.38 4.31
N GLU A 14 -13.00 5.49 5.18
CA GLU A 14 -14.32 4.95 4.88
C GLU A 14 -14.93 5.61 3.65
N GLU A 15 -14.76 6.92 3.52
CA GLU A 15 -15.28 7.67 2.38
C GLU A 15 -14.51 7.37 1.09
N HIS A 16 -13.31 6.81 1.20
CA HIS A 16 -12.45 6.51 0.05
C HIS A 16 -12.14 5.01 -0.05
N SER A 17 -13.12 4.19 0.32
CA SER A 17 -12.94 2.73 0.31
C SER A 17 -12.73 2.15 -1.09
N ASP A 18 -13.00 2.94 -2.12
CA ASP A 18 -12.68 2.55 -3.50
C ASP A 18 -11.19 2.63 -3.80
N TYR A 19 -10.40 3.27 -2.96
CA TYR A 19 -8.96 3.38 -3.13
C TYR A 19 -8.14 2.74 -2.01
N ILE A 20 -8.61 2.83 -0.77
CA ILE A 20 -7.93 2.24 0.38
C ILE A 20 -8.89 1.35 1.15
N THR A 21 -8.49 0.11 1.38
CA THR A 21 -9.35 -0.88 2.04
C THR A 21 -8.74 -1.37 3.33
N ASN A 22 -9.60 -1.69 4.30
CA ASN A 22 -9.21 -2.42 5.50
C ASN A 22 -9.76 -3.85 5.48
N THR A 23 -10.35 -4.26 4.35
CA THR A 23 -10.85 -5.62 4.15
C THR A 23 -10.26 -6.23 2.88
N PRO A 24 -8.91 -6.33 2.81
CA PRO A 24 -8.26 -6.74 1.56
C PRO A 24 -8.55 -8.17 1.14
N ALA A 25 -9.03 -9.01 2.06
CA ALA A 25 -9.41 -10.37 1.71
C ALA A 25 -10.54 -10.41 0.67
N ASP A 26 -11.34 -9.35 0.61
CA ASP A 26 -12.42 -9.25 -0.38
C ASP A 26 -11.89 -9.25 -1.82
N TYR A 27 -10.64 -8.87 -2.00
CA TYR A 27 -10.02 -8.76 -3.33
C TYR A 27 -9.07 -9.91 -3.66
N LYS A 28 -9.01 -10.93 -2.80
CA LYS A 28 -8.11 -12.05 -3.01
C LYS A 28 -8.34 -12.70 -4.39
N GLY A 29 -7.27 -12.80 -5.16
CA GLY A 29 -7.34 -13.35 -6.50
C GLY A 29 -7.89 -12.38 -7.55
N GLN A 30 -8.28 -11.16 -7.14
CA GLN A 30 -8.92 -10.19 -8.03
C GLN A 30 -8.10 -8.92 -8.24
N TRP A 31 -6.95 -8.81 -7.60
CA TRP A 31 -6.16 -7.58 -7.65
C TRP A 31 -5.76 -7.17 -9.07
N LYS A 32 -5.26 -8.12 -9.85
CA LYS A 32 -4.85 -7.82 -11.23
C LYS A 32 -6.04 -7.46 -12.10
N LYS A 33 -7.16 -8.15 -11.91
CA LYS A 33 -8.37 -7.86 -12.65
C LYS A 33 -8.92 -6.50 -12.29
N MET A 34 -8.97 -6.19 -10.99
CA MET A 34 -9.48 -4.91 -10.49
C MET A 34 -8.65 -3.75 -11.03
N LEU A 35 -7.32 -3.90 -11.05
CA LEU A 35 -6.42 -2.85 -11.51
C LEU A 35 -6.10 -2.94 -13.01
N ASN A 36 -6.65 -3.96 -13.68
CA ASN A 36 -6.53 -4.17 -15.12
C ASN A 36 -5.07 -4.23 -15.59
N LYS A 37 -4.25 -5.01 -14.88
CA LYS A 37 -2.84 -5.19 -15.20
C LYS A 37 -2.46 -6.64 -14.99
N ASP A 38 -1.42 -7.09 -15.69
CA ASP A 38 -0.96 -8.47 -15.61
C ASP A 38 0.15 -8.70 -14.60
N ILE A 39 0.84 -7.62 -14.19
CA ILE A 39 1.95 -7.71 -13.25
C ILE A 39 1.57 -6.95 -11.99
N LEU A 40 1.71 -7.59 -10.83
CA LEU A 40 1.37 -6.99 -9.55
C LEU A 40 2.60 -6.82 -8.67
N HIS A 41 2.87 -5.57 -8.32
CA HIS A 41 3.88 -5.20 -7.33
C HIS A 41 3.19 -4.87 -6.01
N VAL A 42 3.74 -5.34 -4.91
CA VAL A 42 3.22 -5.04 -3.59
C VAL A 42 4.33 -4.42 -2.74
N GLU A 43 4.06 -3.28 -2.14
CA GLU A 43 4.98 -2.64 -1.20
C GLU A 43 4.49 -2.89 0.22
N ILE A 44 5.36 -3.47 1.07
CA ILE A 44 5.06 -3.69 2.47
C ILE A 44 5.71 -2.56 3.27
N GLY A 45 4.91 -1.92 4.11
CA GLY A 45 5.38 -0.79 4.90
C GLY A 45 5.45 0.48 4.09
N MET A 46 4.38 0.83 3.38
CA MET A 46 4.39 1.98 2.49
C MET A 46 4.50 3.33 3.19
N GLY A 47 4.26 3.38 4.51
CA GLY A 47 4.31 4.63 5.26
C GLY A 47 3.35 5.65 4.69
N LYS A 48 3.86 6.83 4.34
CA LYS A 48 3.05 7.91 3.74
C LYS A 48 2.91 7.79 2.24
N GLY A 49 3.38 6.68 1.66
CA GLY A 49 3.09 6.30 0.29
C GLY A 49 3.92 6.95 -0.80
N ASP A 50 5.03 7.61 -0.44
CA ASP A 50 5.86 8.30 -1.43
C ASP A 50 6.39 7.34 -2.50
N TYR A 51 6.91 6.20 -2.08
CA TYR A 51 7.46 5.21 -3.01
C TYR A 51 6.37 4.64 -3.92
N LEU A 52 5.23 4.27 -3.31
CA LEU A 52 4.12 3.70 -4.09
C LEU A 52 3.62 4.68 -5.15
N ARG A 53 3.41 5.94 -4.77
CA ARG A 53 2.94 6.96 -5.71
C ARG A 53 3.94 7.18 -6.84
N GLN A 54 5.22 7.25 -6.50
CA GLN A 54 6.26 7.46 -7.49
C GLN A 54 6.37 6.29 -8.45
N MET A 55 6.40 5.06 -7.91
CA MET A 55 6.56 3.88 -8.73
C MET A 55 5.35 3.62 -9.62
N SER A 56 4.14 3.82 -9.11
CA SER A 56 2.95 3.62 -9.93
C SER A 56 2.88 4.61 -11.08
N LYS A 57 3.42 5.81 -10.89
CA LYS A 57 3.49 6.81 -11.94
C LYS A 57 4.57 6.48 -12.98
N MET A 58 5.73 6.00 -12.51
CA MET A 58 6.84 5.65 -13.39
C MET A 58 6.61 4.39 -14.20
N TYR A 59 5.85 3.46 -13.64
CA TYR A 59 5.60 2.15 -14.27
C TYR A 59 4.09 1.92 -14.37
N PRO A 60 3.42 2.68 -15.23
CA PRO A 60 1.96 2.63 -15.33
C PRO A 60 1.43 1.33 -15.93
N GLU A 61 2.30 0.53 -16.55
CA GLU A 61 1.91 -0.74 -17.15
C GLU A 61 1.70 -1.85 -16.10
N ALA A 62 2.11 -1.63 -14.86
CA ALA A 62 1.98 -2.61 -13.79
C ALA A 62 0.98 -2.13 -12.74
N ALA A 63 0.46 -3.08 -11.97
CA ALA A 63 -0.39 -2.78 -10.80
C ALA A 63 0.48 -2.65 -9.55
N TRP A 64 0.11 -1.73 -8.68
CA TRP A 64 0.85 -1.42 -7.46
C TRP A 64 -0.09 -1.38 -6.27
N VAL A 65 0.19 -2.20 -5.25
CA VAL A 65 -0.60 -2.22 -4.02
C VAL A 65 0.34 -1.93 -2.85
N GLY A 66 -0.02 -0.95 -2.02
CA GLY A 66 0.76 -0.61 -0.84
C GLY A 66 0.06 -1.05 0.43
N ILE A 67 0.83 -1.55 1.39
CA ILE A 67 0.32 -2.02 2.68
C ILE A 67 0.94 -1.19 3.80
N GLU A 68 0.10 -0.65 4.67
CA GLU A 68 0.54 0.07 5.87
C GLU A 68 -0.39 -0.25 7.02
N ARG A 69 0.18 -0.67 8.15
CA ARG A 69 -0.63 -1.06 9.29
C ARG A 69 -1.06 0.11 10.18
N ASP A 70 -0.29 1.20 10.19
CA ASP A 70 -0.65 2.38 10.97
C ASP A 70 -1.76 3.15 10.26
N PRO A 71 -2.98 3.21 10.82
CA PRO A 71 -4.09 3.86 10.14
C PRO A 71 -3.83 5.32 9.79
N SER A 72 -3.12 6.05 10.67
CA SER A 72 -2.82 7.46 10.40
C SER A 72 -1.89 7.62 9.22
N ALA A 73 -0.84 6.80 9.14
CA ALA A 73 0.09 6.84 8.01
C ALA A 73 -0.60 6.41 6.71
N ALA A 74 -1.40 5.33 6.78
CA ALA A 74 -2.12 4.84 5.62
C ALA A 74 -3.09 5.89 5.07
N ALA A 75 -3.83 6.55 5.96
CA ALA A 75 -4.75 7.61 5.55
C ALA A 75 -4.03 8.79 4.92
N VAL A 76 -2.87 9.18 5.46
CA VAL A 76 -2.05 10.25 4.88
C VAL A 76 -1.60 9.85 3.48
N ALA A 77 -1.15 8.61 3.31
CA ALA A 77 -0.70 8.12 2.01
C ALA A 77 -1.81 8.21 0.97
N ALA A 78 -2.99 7.70 1.30
CA ALA A 78 -4.12 7.69 0.37
C ALA A 78 -4.62 9.10 0.08
N ARG A 79 -4.71 9.93 1.11
CA ARG A 79 -5.17 11.31 0.94
C ARG A 79 -4.25 12.11 0.03
N LYS A 80 -2.95 11.93 0.17
CA LYS A 80 -2.00 12.61 -0.71
C LYS A 80 -2.18 12.19 -2.17
N ALA A 81 -2.40 10.90 -2.42
CA ALA A 81 -2.61 10.40 -3.77
C ALA A 81 -3.85 11.05 -4.40
N VAL A 82 -4.93 11.12 -3.63
CA VAL A 82 -6.19 11.69 -4.11
C VAL A 82 -6.06 13.21 -4.31
N GLU A 83 -5.53 13.91 -3.31
CA GLU A 83 -5.47 15.39 -3.35
C GLU A 83 -4.43 15.93 -4.33
N GLU A 84 -3.37 15.17 -4.58
CA GLU A 84 -2.36 15.57 -5.55
C GLU A 84 -2.65 15.07 -6.95
N ASN A 85 -3.85 14.55 -7.16
CA ASN A 85 -4.34 14.11 -8.46
C ASN A 85 -3.48 13.07 -9.16
N TYR A 86 -2.95 12.10 -8.39
CA TYR A 86 -2.29 10.97 -9.00
C TYR A 86 -3.30 10.11 -9.75
N ASP A 87 -2.82 9.45 -10.81
CA ASP A 87 -3.62 8.46 -11.50
C ASP A 87 -3.74 7.24 -10.60
N LEU A 88 -4.96 6.94 -10.15
CA LEU A 88 -5.22 5.85 -9.22
C LEU A 88 -5.61 4.55 -9.92
N SER A 89 -5.66 4.55 -11.24
CA SER A 89 -6.20 3.40 -11.99
C SER A 89 -5.35 2.14 -11.89
N ASN A 90 -4.05 2.28 -11.61
CA ASN A 90 -3.13 1.13 -11.52
C ASN A 90 -2.63 0.87 -10.11
N ASN A 91 -3.23 1.49 -9.09
CA ASN A 91 -2.74 1.29 -7.74
C ASN A 91 -3.85 1.33 -6.71
N HIS A 92 -3.57 0.76 -5.54
CA HIS A 92 -4.54 0.64 -4.46
C HIS A 92 -3.78 0.54 -3.16
N MET A 93 -4.44 0.86 -2.05
CA MET A 93 -3.80 0.82 -0.74
C MET A 93 -4.56 -0.07 0.23
N ILE A 94 -3.82 -0.68 1.15
CA ILE A 94 -4.37 -1.53 2.20
C ILE A 94 -3.94 -0.97 3.55
N CYS A 95 -4.91 -0.72 4.42
CA CYS A 95 -4.65 -0.43 5.82
C CYS A 95 -4.76 -1.75 6.58
N GLY A 96 -3.63 -2.36 6.91
CA GLY A 96 -3.63 -3.65 7.57
C GLY A 96 -2.23 -4.15 7.89
N ASN A 97 -2.17 -5.21 8.69
CA ASN A 97 -0.92 -5.82 9.10
C ASN A 97 -0.51 -6.89 8.08
N ALA A 98 0.65 -6.70 7.46
CA ALA A 98 1.15 -7.59 6.42
C ALA A 98 1.37 -9.03 6.89
N GLU A 99 1.38 -9.28 8.19
CA GLU A 99 1.42 -10.66 8.71
C GLU A 99 0.28 -11.51 8.15
N PHE A 100 -0.83 -10.87 7.81
CA PHE A 100 -2.02 -11.57 7.33
C PHE A 100 -2.14 -11.55 5.81
N MET A 101 -1.09 -11.15 5.08
CA MET A 101 -1.20 -10.95 3.63
C MET A 101 -1.51 -12.22 2.85
N PHE A 102 -1.21 -13.40 3.41
CA PHE A 102 -1.57 -14.65 2.73
C PHE A 102 -3.09 -14.86 2.65
N ASP A 103 -3.84 -14.14 3.48
CA ASP A 103 -5.29 -14.14 3.39
C ASP A 103 -5.81 -13.14 2.35
N TRP A 104 -4.95 -12.27 1.85
CA TRP A 104 -5.34 -11.17 0.95
C TRP A 104 -4.93 -11.41 -0.49
N PHE A 105 -3.97 -12.28 -0.71
CA PHE A 105 -3.46 -12.60 -2.05
C PHE A 105 -3.42 -14.09 -2.23
N GLU A 106 -3.76 -14.54 -3.43
CA GLU A 106 -3.65 -15.95 -3.74
C GLU A 106 -2.21 -16.33 -4.06
N GLU A 107 -1.95 -17.63 -4.04
CA GLU A 107 -0.66 -18.15 -4.45
C GLU A 107 -0.36 -17.67 -5.87
N ASN A 108 0.85 -17.17 -6.07
CA ASN A 108 1.33 -16.67 -7.36
C ASN A 108 0.65 -15.37 -7.86
N GLU A 109 -0.16 -14.75 -7.03
CA GLU A 109 -0.79 -13.49 -7.43
C GLU A 109 0.20 -12.32 -7.44
N ILE A 110 1.12 -12.29 -6.47
CA ILE A 110 2.10 -11.21 -6.38
C ILE A 110 3.33 -11.56 -7.21
N ASP A 111 3.73 -10.67 -8.10
CA ASP A 111 4.92 -10.87 -8.92
C ASP A 111 6.18 -10.31 -8.28
N VAL A 112 6.08 -9.16 -7.62
CA VAL A 112 7.22 -8.49 -7.00
C VAL A 112 6.83 -7.90 -5.65
N ILE A 113 7.67 -8.13 -4.64
CA ILE A 113 7.48 -7.54 -3.32
C ILE A 113 8.58 -6.52 -3.06
N HIS A 114 8.18 -5.33 -2.62
CA HIS A 114 9.10 -4.28 -2.23
C HIS A 114 9.03 -4.08 -0.72
N LEU A 115 10.17 -4.15 -0.06
CA LEU A 115 10.26 -3.97 1.38
C LEU A 115 10.93 -2.63 1.67
N ASN A 116 10.12 -1.63 1.89
CA ASN A 116 10.61 -0.29 2.23
C ASN A 116 10.13 0.06 3.62
N PHE A 117 11.08 0.20 4.53
CA PHE A 117 10.75 0.54 5.91
C PHE A 117 10.97 2.03 6.10
N SER A 118 9.94 2.70 6.60
CA SER A 118 10.01 4.13 6.86
C SER A 118 10.94 4.45 8.02
N ASP A 119 11.12 3.53 8.95
CA ASP A 119 11.98 3.73 10.09
C ASP A 119 13.41 3.35 9.75
N PRO A 120 14.38 4.23 10.06
CA PRO A 120 15.76 3.88 9.79
C PRO A 120 16.23 2.77 10.70
N TRP A 121 16.97 1.86 10.14
CA TRP A 121 17.62 0.82 10.91
C TRP A 121 18.93 1.35 11.49
N PRO A 122 19.29 0.97 12.71
CA PRO A 122 20.63 1.27 13.20
C PRO A 122 21.66 0.67 12.25
N LYS A 123 22.69 1.46 11.92
CA LYS A 123 23.68 1.02 10.94
C LYS A 123 24.34 -0.32 11.27
N LYS A 124 24.56 -0.58 12.54
CA LYS A 124 25.14 -1.86 12.93
C LYS A 124 24.27 -3.06 12.57
N HIS A 125 22.98 -2.85 12.42
CA HIS A 125 22.07 -3.92 12.01
C HIS A 125 22.13 -4.15 10.51
N TYR A 126 22.35 -3.09 9.75
CA TYR A 126 22.49 -3.22 8.30
C TYR A 126 23.66 -4.11 7.92
N HIS A 127 24.74 -3.99 8.64
CA HIS A 127 25.93 -4.77 8.32
C HIS A 127 25.77 -6.27 8.54
N LYS A 128 24.74 -6.65 9.27
CA LYS A 128 24.50 -8.05 9.60
C LYS A 128 23.51 -8.73 8.68
N ARG A 129 23.01 -7.98 7.73
CA ARG A 129 21.95 -8.50 6.84
C ARG A 129 22.50 -9.08 5.56
#